data_d898dbdb0eabe8b567abe3478d840477
#
_entry.id   d898dbdb0eabe8b567abe3478d840477
#
_cell.length_a   1.000
_cell.length_b   1.000
_cell.length_c   1.000
_cell.angle_alpha   90.00
_cell.angle_beta   90.00
_cell.angle_gamma   90.00
#
_symmetry.space_group_name_H-M   'P 1'
#
loop_
_entity.id
_entity.type
_entity.pdbx_description
1 polymer ?
#
loop_
_entity_poly.entity_id
_entity_poly.type
_entity_poly.pdbx_seq_one_letter_code
_entity_poly.pdbx_strand_id
1 'polypeptide(L)'
;MTTSKWKRLALAASAALLLSGASGFAQSGTTDESKRKVKSKTTPLYPELAKRMNVTGKVKIEVVITPDGHVKSTRVVGGHPLLVQVCQDAVKEWKFVPAPEETTQIVEFEFHGNN
;
A
#
# COMPACT_ATOMS: atom_id res chain seq x y z
N MET A 1 -34.65 -39.82 -37.95
CA MET A 1 -34.15 -39.40 -37.94
C MET A 1 -33.55 -38.26 -37.71
N THR A 2 -33.37 -37.65 -38.05
CA THR A 2 -32.96 -36.53 -37.92
C THR A 2 -32.77 -36.12 -36.63
N THR A 3 -33.42 -36.10 -36.03
CA THR A 3 -33.30 -35.85 -34.77
C THR A 3 -32.01 -35.79 -34.23
N SER A 4 -31.38 -36.55 -34.35
CA SER A 4 -30.17 -36.60 -33.79
C SER A 4 -29.40 -35.39 -33.69
N LYS A 5 -29.19 -34.87 -34.57
CA LYS A 5 -28.39 -33.74 -34.53
C LYS A 5 -28.49 -32.92 -33.39
N TRP A 6 -29.42 -32.59 -33.06
CA TRP A 6 -29.54 -31.71 -32.08
C TRP A 6 -28.65 -31.90 -31.00
N LYS A 7 -28.63 -32.81 -30.62
CA LYS A 7 -27.87 -33.07 -29.56
C LYS A 7 -26.61 -32.39 -29.56
N ARG A 8 -25.99 -32.53 -30.35
CA ARG A 8 -24.72 -32.03 -30.35
C ARG A 8 -24.62 -30.74 -29.85
N LEU A 9 -25.26 -30.00 -30.18
CA LEU A 9 -25.21 -28.72 -29.83
C LEU A 9 -24.95 -28.45 -28.47
N ALA A 10 -25.49 -28.80 -27.78
CA ALA A 10 -25.39 -28.54 -26.46
C ALA A 10 -24.03 -28.30 -25.99
N LEU A 11 -23.44 -29.19 -26.01
CA LEU A 11 -22.16 -29.11 -25.55
C LEU A 11 -21.52 -27.87 -25.54
N ALA A 12 -21.50 -27.37 -26.32
CA ALA A 12 -20.81 -26.20 -26.48
C ALA A 12 -20.78 -25.41 -25.23
N ALA A 13 -21.70 -24.94 -24.97
CA ALA A 13 -21.78 -24.15 -23.85
C ALA A 13 -20.74 -24.30 -22.87
N SER A 14 -20.77 -25.27 -22.40
CA SER A 14 -19.85 -25.52 -21.46
C SER A 14 -18.70 -24.68 -21.36
N ALA A 15 -18.00 -24.80 -22.05
CA ALA A 15 -16.80 -24.14 -22.03
C ALA A 15 -16.77 -22.89 -21.32
N ALA A 16 -17.12 -22.09 -21.84
CA ALA A 16 -17.08 -20.84 -21.28
C ALA A 16 -16.59 -20.75 -19.94
N LEU A 17 -17.34 -20.83 -19.33
CA LEU A 17 -17.06 -20.72 -18.06
C LEU A 17 -15.79 -20.54 -17.59
N LEU A 18 -15.34 -21.20 -17.68
CA LEU A 18 -14.16 -21.20 -17.18
C LEU A 18 -13.50 -20.04 -16.96
N LEU A 19 -13.20 -19.65 -17.70
CA LEU A 19 -12.44 -18.59 -17.65
C LEU A 19 -12.57 -17.81 -16.62
N SER A 20 -13.38 -17.62 -16.44
CA SER A 20 -13.66 -16.91 -15.45
C SER A 20 -12.64 -16.88 -14.46
N GLY A 21 -12.27 -17.87 -14.14
CA GLY A 21 -11.34 -17.90 -13.11
C GLY A 21 -10.35 -16.84 -13.24
N ALA A 22 -9.92 -16.69 -14.25
CA ALA A 22 -8.93 -15.73 -14.47
C ALA A 22 -9.18 -14.56 -13.66
N SER A 23 -10.28 -14.22 -13.57
CA SER A 23 -10.54 -13.11 -12.87
C SER A 23 -9.83 -13.01 -11.61
N GLY A 24 -9.61 -14.00 -11.05
CA GLY A 24 -8.99 -13.93 -9.81
C GLY A 24 -7.87 -12.98 -9.77
N PHE A 25 -7.14 -12.94 -10.70
CA PHE A 25 -6.08 -12.11 -10.65
C PHE A 25 -6.37 -10.75 -10.48
N ALA A 26 -7.30 -10.39 -10.90
CA ALA A 26 -7.64 -9.05 -10.82
C ALA A 26 -7.28 -8.56 -9.46
N GLN A 27 -7.53 -9.27 -8.52
CA GLN A 27 -7.25 -8.83 -7.25
C GLN A 27 -5.95 -8.29 -7.01
N SER A 28 -5.03 -8.74 -7.60
CA SER A 28 -3.74 -8.25 -7.29
C SER A 28 -3.72 -6.77 -7.56
N GLY A 29 -4.41 -6.32 -8.48
CA GLY A 29 -4.32 -4.93 -8.79
C GLY A 29 -5.01 -4.09 -7.77
N THR A 30 -5.99 -4.62 -7.15
CA THR A 30 -6.70 -3.84 -6.23
C THR A 30 -5.88 -3.40 -5.08
N THR A 31 -4.89 -4.11 -4.76
CA THR A 31 -4.12 -3.77 -3.62
C THR A 31 -3.57 -2.38 -3.69
N ASP A 32 -3.08 -1.99 -4.80
CA ASP A 32 -2.50 -0.68 -4.91
C ASP A 32 -3.52 0.41 -4.83
N GLU A 33 -4.67 0.18 -5.28
CA GLU A 33 -5.68 1.19 -5.25
C GLU A 33 -6.19 1.51 -3.86
N SER A 34 -5.93 0.68 -2.90
CA SER A 34 -6.42 0.93 -1.58
C SER A 34 -5.59 1.95 -0.83
N LYS A 35 -4.43 2.29 -1.31
CA LYS A 35 -3.62 3.26 -0.60
C LYS A 35 -4.10 4.67 -0.86
N ARG A 36 -4.09 5.46 0.18
CA ARG A 36 -4.52 6.84 0.06
C ARG A 36 -3.38 7.69 -0.46
N LYS A 37 -3.66 8.62 -1.32
CA LYS A 37 -2.62 9.48 -1.86
C LYS A 37 -2.26 10.55 -0.85
N VAL A 38 -1.02 10.98 -0.87
CA VAL A 38 -0.52 12.00 0.04
C VAL A 38 -0.79 13.36 -0.56
N LYS A 39 -1.38 14.25 0.22
CA LYS A 39 -1.67 15.58 -0.21
C LYS A 39 -0.53 16.52 0.16
N SER A 40 0.07 16.31 1.28
CA SER A 40 1.16 17.14 1.74
C SER A 40 2.09 16.31 2.60
N LYS A 41 3.38 16.41 2.37
CA LYS A 41 4.38 15.64 3.09
C LYS A 41 5.35 16.53 3.81
N THR A 42 5.88 16.02 4.92
CA THR A 42 6.98 16.66 5.63
C THR A 42 8.15 15.70 5.56
N THR A 43 9.29 16.14 5.15
CA THR A 43 10.46 15.30 5.04
C THR A 43 11.13 15.16 6.39
N PRO A 44 11.45 13.96 6.84
CA PRO A 44 12.14 13.82 8.12
C PRO A 44 13.55 14.35 8.03
N LEU A 45 14.02 14.91 9.12
CA LEU A 45 15.35 15.44 9.17
C LEU A 45 16.31 14.33 9.50
N TYR A 46 17.40 14.22 8.79
CA TYR A 46 18.40 13.17 9.05
C TYR A 46 19.14 13.59 10.32
N PRO A 47 19.05 12.85 11.40
CA PRO A 47 19.70 13.26 12.65
C PRO A 47 21.21 13.32 12.54
N GLU A 48 21.81 14.30 13.14
CA GLU A 48 23.24 14.45 13.10
C GLU A 48 23.96 13.23 13.63
N LEU A 49 23.49 12.69 14.71
CA LEU A 49 24.10 11.51 15.28
C LEU A 49 24.07 10.36 14.30
N ALA A 50 22.95 10.18 13.63
CA ALA A 50 22.83 9.10 12.66
C ALA A 50 23.80 9.32 11.51
N LYS A 51 24.01 10.56 11.09
CA LYS A 51 24.93 10.81 10.01
C LYS A 51 26.35 10.47 10.45
N ARG A 52 26.74 10.87 11.63
CA ARG A 52 28.08 10.58 12.11
C ARG A 52 28.33 9.11 12.24
N MET A 53 27.32 8.36 12.59
CA MET A 53 27.47 6.92 12.78
C MET A 53 27.20 6.14 11.50
N ASN A 54 26.95 6.84 10.42
CA ASN A 54 26.65 6.22 9.13
C ASN A 54 25.47 5.27 9.22
N VAL A 55 24.46 5.67 9.99
CA VAL A 55 23.26 4.86 10.09
C VAL A 55 22.40 5.14 8.86
N THR A 56 22.07 4.12 8.10
CA THR A 56 21.28 4.23 6.90
C THR A 56 20.23 3.15 6.89
N GLY A 57 19.41 3.13 5.88
CA GLY A 57 18.44 2.07 5.71
C GLY A 57 17.03 2.58 5.60
N LYS A 58 16.08 1.66 5.73
CA LYS A 58 14.69 1.98 5.55
C LYS A 58 13.93 1.96 6.85
N VAL A 59 12.96 2.86 6.97
CA VAL A 59 12.09 2.89 8.13
C VAL A 59 10.69 2.69 7.63
N LYS A 60 9.94 1.76 8.23
CA LYS A 60 8.57 1.51 7.84
C LYS A 60 7.66 1.83 9.01
N ILE A 61 6.66 2.62 8.76
CA ILE A 61 5.72 3.05 9.80
C ILE A 61 4.30 2.81 9.33
N GLU A 62 3.51 2.14 10.15
CA GLU A 62 2.14 1.92 9.84
C GLU A 62 1.38 3.15 10.30
N VAL A 63 0.57 3.72 9.46
CA VAL A 63 -0.12 4.96 9.72
C VAL A 63 -1.61 4.74 9.62
N VAL A 64 -2.36 5.18 10.62
CA VAL A 64 -3.82 5.14 10.57
C VAL A 64 -4.27 6.54 10.19
N ILE A 65 -5.05 6.64 9.13
CA ILE A 65 -5.45 7.92 8.56
C ILE A 65 -6.95 8.11 8.69
N THR A 66 -7.35 9.24 9.22
CA THR A 66 -8.77 9.53 9.41
C THR A 66 -9.44 9.81 8.07
N PRO A 67 -10.76 9.78 8.00
CA PRO A 67 -11.44 10.07 6.73
C PRO A 67 -11.07 11.43 6.15
N ASP A 68 -10.84 12.43 6.99
CA ASP A 68 -10.49 13.74 6.46
C ASP A 68 -9.01 13.87 6.12
N GLY A 69 -8.22 12.83 6.25
CA GLY A 69 -6.85 12.85 5.76
C GLY A 69 -5.76 13.15 6.77
N HIS A 70 -6.09 13.17 8.03
CA HIS A 70 -5.08 13.40 9.05
C HIS A 70 -4.54 12.09 9.60
N VAL A 71 -3.33 12.13 10.11
CA VAL A 71 -2.73 10.94 10.70
C VAL A 71 -3.24 10.82 12.12
N LYS A 72 -3.94 9.74 12.39
CA LYS A 72 -4.53 9.51 13.69
C LYS A 72 -3.53 8.88 14.63
N SER A 73 -2.79 7.91 14.16
CA SER A 73 -1.80 7.24 14.98
C SER A 73 -0.74 6.60 14.11
N THR A 74 0.38 6.26 14.70
CA THR A 74 1.48 5.64 13.97
C THR A 74 2.01 4.48 14.79
N ARG A 75 2.55 3.47 14.12
CA ARG A 75 3.17 2.34 14.77
C ARG A 75 4.39 1.96 13.97
N VAL A 76 5.52 1.81 14.62
CA VAL A 76 6.75 1.47 13.93
C VAL A 76 6.74 0.01 13.56
N VAL A 77 6.98 -0.27 12.28
CA VAL A 77 7.06 -1.64 11.82
C VAL A 77 8.51 -2.07 11.78
N GLY A 78 9.41 -1.17 11.43
CA GLY A 78 10.84 -1.50 11.41
C GLY A 78 11.67 -0.29 11.11
N GLY A 79 12.94 -0.36 11.47
CA GLY A 79 13.89 0.71 11.20
C GLY A 79 14.82 0.92 12.36
N HIS A 80 15.88 1.66 12.12
CA HIS A 80 16.89 1.93 13.16
C HIS A 80 16.32 2.97 14.14
N PRO A 81 16.49 2.78 15.42
CA PRO A 81 15.94 3.70 16.41
C PRO A 81 16.27 5.16 16.20
N LEU A 82 17.48 5.47 15.75
CA LEU A 82 17.85 6.84 15.54
C LEU A 82 17.10 7.49 14.39
N LEU A 83 16.57 6.70 13.46
CA LEU A 83 15.84 7.23 12.34
C LEU A 83 14.34 7.19 12.57
N VAL A 84 13.89 6.23 13.36
CA VAL A 84 12.47 6.05 13.58
C VAL A 84 11.80 7.27 14.18
N GLN A 85 12.42 7.89 15.15
CA GLN A 85 11.82 9.02 15.82
C GLN A 85 11.51 10.18 14.86
N VAL A 86 12.49 10.54 14.04
CA VAL A 86 12.26 11.66 13.11
C VAL A 86 11.24 11.29 12.04
N CYS A 87 11.14 10.02 11.69
CA CYS A 87 10.16 9.59 10.71
C CYS A 87 8.75 9.65 11.30
N GLN A 88 8.60 9.25 12.56
CA GLN A 88 7.30 9.33 13.20
C GLN A 88 6.87 10.78 13.32
N ASP A 89 7.78 11.65 13.72
CA ASP A 89 7.44 13.05 13.88
C ASP A 89 7.05 13.66 12.54
N ALA A 90 7.76 13.31 11.49
CA ALA A 90 7.45 13.84 10.17
C ALA A 90 6.10 13.36 9.66
N VAL A 91 5.84 12.07 9.78
CA VAL A 91 4.64 11.53 9.21
C VAL A 91 3.38 11.99 9.95
N LYS A 92 3.51 12.37 11.20
CA LYS A 92 2.35 12.88 11.93
C LYS A 92 1.85 14.16 11.32
N GLU A 93 2.70 14.88 10.62
CA GLU A 93 2.31 16.12 10.00
C GLU A 93 1.88 15.96 8.55
N TRP A 94 1.93 14.76 8.04
CA TRP A 94 1.51 14.52 6.66
C TRP A 94 -0.01 14.67 6.55
N LYS A 95 -0.47 15.06 5.38
CA LYS A 95 -1.89 15.12 5.10
C LYS A 95 -2.17 14.26 3.90
N PHE A 96 -3.26 13.56 3.96
CA PHE A 96 -3.65 12.67 2.88
C PHE A 96 -4.96 13.14 2.26
N VAL A 97 -5.27 12.64 1.11
CA VAL A 97 -6.50 12.98 0.43
C VAL A 97 -7.66 12.39 1.22
N PRO A 98 -8.75 13.11 1.43
CA PRO A 98 -9.88 12.58 2.19
C PRO A 98 -10.47 11.32 1.54
N ALA A 99 -11.07 10.51 2.34
CA ALA A 99 -11.72 9.28 1.87
C ALA A 99 -12.91 8.99 2.75
N PRO A 100 -13.82 8.14 2.34
CA PRO A 100 -15.02 7.87 3.11
C PRO A 100 -14.76 7.19 4.45
N GLU A 101 -13.69 6.46 4.56
CA GLU A 101 -13.41 5.72 5.76
C GLU A 101 -11.98 5.84 6.24
N GLU A 102 -11.77 5.51 7.49
CA GLU A 102 -10.44 5.48 8.04
C GLU A 102 -9.66 4.37 7.34
N THR A 103 -8.41 4.58 7.07
CA THR A 103 -7.57 3.58 6.41
C THR A 103 -6.25 3.44 7.14
N THR A 104 -5.58 2.33 6.88
CA THR A 104 -4.27 2.08 7.46
C THR A 104 -3.33 1.71 6.33
N GLN A 105 -2.15 2.29 6.31
CA GLN A 105 -1.18 1.94 5.29
C GLN A 105 0.23 2.11 5.82
N ILE A 106 1.18 1.52 5.12
CA ILE A 106 2.58 1.57 5.52
C ILE A 106 3.26 2.67 4.72
N VAL A 107 4.01 3.51 5.41
CA VAL A 107 4.80 4.54 4.77
C VAL A 107 6.25 4.15 4.96
N GLU A 108 7.03 4.20 3.92
CA GLU A 108 8.42 3.82 3.98
C GLU A 108 9.30 5.02 3.72
N PHE A 109 10.34 5.19 4.53
CA PHE A 109 11.32 6.24 4.32
C PHE A 109 12.67 5.58 4.11
N GLU A 110 13.49 6.15 3.27
CA GLU A 110 14.80 5.59 3.03
C GLU A 110 15.86 6.62 3.31
N PHE A 111 16.87 6.27 4.08
CA PHE A 111 17.97 7.16 4.42
C PHE A 111 19.24 6.62 3.78
N HIS A 112 19.91 7.44 3.00
CA HIS A 112 21.13 7.04 2.33
C HIS A 112 22.31 7.63 3.06
N GLY A 113 23.40 6.99 2.94
CA GLY A 113 24.61 7.49 3.56
C GLY A 113 24.99 8.80 2.98
N ASN A 114 25.97 9.43 3.61
CA ASN A 114 26.38 10.61 3.17
C ASN A 114 27.16 10.46 2.00
N ASN A 115 26.98 10.99 1.06
CA ASN A 115 27.83 10.89 -0.05
C ASN A 115 27.82 12.03 -0.81
#